data_690db24514c15474b16feb553fcc26de
#
_entry.id   690db24514c15474b16feb553fcc26de
#
_cell.length_a   1.000
_cell.length_b   1.000
_cell.length_c   1.000
_cell.angle_alpha   90.00
_cell.angle_beta   90.00
_cell.angle_gamma   90.00
#
_symmetry.space_group_name_H-M   'P 1'
#
loop_
_entity.id
_entity.type
_entity.pdbx_description
1 polymer ?
#
loop_
_entity_poly.entity_id
_entity_poly.type
_entity_poly.pdbx_seq_one_letter_code
_entity_poly.pdbx_strand_id
1 'polypeptide(L)'
;AILNSVALDNIVNLPKKAFEDSVDRLTEAGASIEKISVPIVKEAMELTGLLYSPEAYATWRHKIEKSPELMFSKILERFRSGANVLAADFIQAWQKLLDLRKQYNSEVQKYDAVLIPTSPIMPPDISRLMNDGDFYNSQNLLALRNTRIGNLMGGCSITLPTGVPSCGLLIMGMPNQEERLLRLAQACERVLPKNSRSRIS
;
A
#
# COMPACT_ATOMS: atom_id res chain seq x y z
N ALA A 1 -15.29 4.46 3.11
CA ALA A 1 -15.53 3.69 1.86
C ALA A 1 -14.58 2.51 1.73
N ILE A 2 -15.00 1.40 1.12
CA ILE A 2 -14.12 0.33 0.66
C ILE A 2 -13.72 0.62 -0.78
N LEU A 3 -12.43 0.72 -1.05
CA LEU A 3 -11.91 0.94 -2.39
C LEU A 3 -11.94 -0.39 -3.19
N ASN A 4 -12.99 -0.57 -3.99
CA ASN A 4 -13.12 -1.68 -4.92
C ASN A 4 -12.31 -1.41 -6.19
N SER A 5 -11.03 -1.71 -6.14
CA SER A 5 -10.05 -1.47 -7.20
C SER A 5 -8.97 -2.55 -7.16
N VAL A 6 -7.82 -2.28 -7.75
CA VAL A 6 -6.64 -3.16 -7.71
C VAL A 6 -6.29 -3.64 -6.28
N ALA A 7 -6.72 -2.93 -5.24
CA ALA A 7 -6.48 -3.31 -3.84
C ALA A 7 -7.10 -4.67 -3.47
N LEU A 8 -8.20 -5.04 -4.12
CA LEU A 8 -8.93 -6.30 -3.88
C LEU A 8 -8.66 -7.37 -4.93
N ASP A 9 -7.92 -7.05 -6.01
CA ASP A 9 -7.62 -8.00 -7.07
C ASP A 9 -6.70 -9.12 -6.54
N ASN A 10 -7.01 -10.36 -6.87
CA ASN A 10 -6.20 -11.54 -6.53
C ASN A 10 -5.81 -11.62 -5.03
N ILE A 11 -6.66 -11.09 -4.15
CA ILE A 11 -6.46 -11.24 -2.72
C ILE A 11 -6.66 -12.69 -2.29
N VAL A 12 -5.73 -13.25 -1.52
CA VAL A 12 -5.85 -14.62 -1.02
C VAL A 12 -6.88 -14.72 0.12
N ASN A 13 -7.42 -15.91 0.35
CA ASN A 13 -8.59 -16.13 1.21
C ASN A 13 -8.45 -15.57 2.63
N LEU A 14 -7.29 -15.75 3.29
CA LEU A 14 -7.16 -15.36 4.70
C LEU A 14 -7.12 -13.83 4.88
N PRO A 15 -6.31 -13.03 4.17
CA PRO A 15 -6.42 -11.57 4.18
C PRO A 15 -7.79 -11.05 3.76
N LYS A 16 -8.43 -11.70 2.76
CA LYS A 16 -9.77 -11.32 2.33
C LYS A 16 -10.78 -11.45 3.47
N LYS A 17 -10.82 -12.64 4.09
CA LYS A 17 -11.74 -12.89 5.22
C LYS A 17 -11.44 -11.97 6.40
N ALA A 18 -10.19 -11.78 6.77
CA ALA A 18 -9.81 -10.89 7.86
C ALA A 18 -10.23 -9.43 7.61
N PHE A 19 -10.17 -8.98 6.36
CA PHE A 19 -10.66 -7.68 5.96
C PHE A 19 -12.19 -7.58 6.03
N GLU A 20 -12.90 -8.57 5.49
CA GLU A 20 -14.38 -8.63 5.52
C GLU A 20 -14.88 -8.67 6.96
N ASP A 21 -14.35 -9.54 7.82
CA ASP A 21 -14.69 -9.62 9.25
C ASP A 21 -14.42 -8.29 9.98
N SER A 22 -13.39 -7.55 9.58
CA SER A 22 -13.10 -6.23 10.16
C SER A 22 -14.12 -5.18 9.73
N VAL A 23 -14.53 -5.18 8.45
CA VAL A 23 -15.58 -4.31 7.91
C VAL A 23 -16.91 -4.57 8.60
N ASP A 24 -17.29 -5.85 8.79
CA ASP A 24 -18.52 -6.23 9.45
C ASP A 24 -18.56 -5.71 10.90
N ARG A 25 -17.48 -5.85 11.66
CA ARG A 25 -17.36 -5.32 13.03
C ARG A 25 -17.47 -3.80 13.09
N LEU A 26 -16.87 -3.09 12.14
CA LEU A 26 -17.01 -1.62 12.06
C LEU A 26 -18.47 -1.23 11.77
N THR A 27 -19.14 -1.97 10.89
CA THR A 27 -20.55 -1.74 10.55
C THR A 27 -21.46 -2.02 11.73
N GLU A 28 -21.25 -3.12 12.45
CA GLU A 28 -21.98 -3.46 13.70
C GLU A 28 -21.77 -2.39 14.78
N ALA A 29 -20.61 -1.75 14.81
CA ALA A 29 -20.30 -0.64 15.71
C ALA A 29 -20.88 0.72 15.25
N GLY A 30 -21.62 0.75 14.15
CA GLY A 30 -22.33 1.93 13.65
C GLY A 30 -21.65 2.69 12.54
N ALA A 31 -20.55 2.18 11.95
CA ALA A 31 -19.94 2.79 10.78
C ALA A 31 -20.82 2.57 9.53
N SER A 32 -21.05 3.64 8.78
CA SER A 32 -21.67 3.54 7.45
C SER A 32 -20.59 3.26 6.41
N ILE A 33 -20.63 2.08 5.79
CA ILE A 33 -19.59 1.63 4.86
C ILE A 33 -20.19 1.28 3.51
N GLU A 34 -19.65 1.86 2.44
CA GLU A 34 -20.04 1.54 1.07
C GLU A 34 -18.82 1.18 0.21
N LYS A 35 -19.05 0.41 -0.85
CA LYS A 35 -18.02 0.09 -1.85
C LYS A 35 -18.03 1.14 -2.94
N ILE A 36 -16.84 1.68 -3.24
CA ILE A 36 -16.64 2.66 -4.32
C ILE A 36 -15.65 2.13 -5.34
N SER A 37 -15.85 2.50 -6.59
CA SER A 37 -14.92 2.22 -7.68
C SER A 37 -14.24 3.52 -8.10
N VAL A 38 -12.91 3.54 -8.07
CA VAL A 38 -12.08 4.71 -8.45
C VAL A 38 -11.04 4.23 -9.47
N PRO A 39 -11.39 4.15 -10.76
CA PRO A 39 -10.54 3.54 -11.81
C PRO A 39 -9.17 4.19 -11.95
N ILE A 40 -9.06 5.49 -11.67
CA ILE A 40 -7.79 6.25 -11.78
C ILE A 40 -6.69 5.72 -10.86
N VAL A 41 -7.05 4.96 -9.81
CA VAL A 41 -6.06 4.31 -8.94
C VAL A 41 -5.21 3.31 -9.74
N LYS A 42 -5.81 2.58 -10.69
CA LYS A 42 -5.08 1.68 -11.57
C LYS A 42 -4.10 2.45 -12.47
N GLU A 43 -4.54 3.57 -13.04
CA GLU A 43 -3.67 4.42 -13.86
C GLU A 43 -2.48 4.96 -13.05
N ALA A 44 -2.72 5.39 -11.82
CA ALA A 44 -1.65 5.85 -10.93
C ALA A 44 -0.64 4.74 -10.62
N MET A 45 -1.11 3.49 -10.43
CA MET A 45 -0.23 2.35 -10.19
C MET A 45 0.72 2.07 -11.37
N GLU A 46 0.32 2.37 -12.61
CA GLU A 46 1.15 2.22 -13.81
C GLU A 46 2.32 3.21 -13.84
N LEU A 47 2.23 4.33 -13.13
CA LEU A 47 3.29 5.34 -13.07
C LEU A 47 4.45 4.96 -12.12
N THR A 48 4.31 3.91 -11.31
CA THR A 48 5.29 3.58 -10.25
C THR A 48 6.72 3.39 -10.75
N GLY A 49 6.89 2.74 -11.90
CA GLY A 49 8.22 2.54 -12.48
C GLY A 49 8.91 3.83 -12.91
N LEU A 50 8.13 4.79 -13.41
CA LEU A 50 8.63 6.10 -13.84
C LEU A 50 8.90 7.05 -12.66
N LEU A 51 8.30 6.82 -11.50
CA LEU A 51 8.38 7.72 -10.35
C LEU A 51 9.36 7.24 -9.29
N TYR A 52 9.21 6.00 -8.81
CA TYR A 52 9.93 5.55 -7.62
C TYR A 52 11.39 5.16 -7.89
N SER A 53 11.67 4.49 -9.01
CA SER A 53 13.03 4.06 -9.31
C SER A 53 13.98 5.24 -9.58
N PRO A 54 13.60 6.26 -10.37
CA PRO A 54 14.47 7.44 -10.57
C PRO A 54 14.71 8.21 -9.29
N GLU A 55 13.68 8.40 -8.46
CA GLU A 55 13.81 9.11 -7.19
C GLU A 55 14.72 8.35 -6.21
N ALA A 56 14.52 7.03 -6.11
CA ALA A 56 15.36 6.18 -5.29
C ALA A 56 16.82 6.19 -5.75
N TYR A 57 17.05 6.06 -7.06
CA TYR A 57 18.42 6.12 -7.61
C TYR A 57 19.06 7.50 -7.42
N ALA A 58 18.35 8.56 -7.72
CA ALA A 58 18.86 9.94 -7.55
C ALA A 58 19.29 10.19 -6.09
N THR A 59 18.50 9.71 -5.13
CA THR A 59 18.76 9.87 -3.69
C THR A 59 19.95 9.05 -3.22
N TRP A 60 20.08 7.81 -3.69
CA TRP A 60 21.01 6.84 -3.10
C TRP A 60 22.23 6.52 -3.95
N ARG A 61 22.30 6.96 -5.23
CA ARG A 61 23.33 6.54 -6.21
C ARG A 61 24.76 6.64 -5.66
N HIS A 62 25.12 7.73 -4.99
CA HIS A 62 26.48 7.90 -4.50
C HIS A 62 26.87 6.86 -3.44
N LYS A 63 25.92 6.39 -2.65
CA LYS A 63 26.16 5.35 -1.62
C LYS A 63 26.19 3.96 -2.23
N ILE A 64 25.17 3.65 -3.05
CA ILE A 64 25.03 2.30 -3.63
C ILE A 64 26.08 2.01 -4.68
N GLU A 65 26.55 3.00 -5.43
CA GLU A 65 27.63 2.80 -6.41
C GLU A 65 29.01 2.75 -5.77
N LYS A 66 29.18 3.32 -4.57
CA LYS A 66 30.42 3.20 -3.80
C LYS A 66 30.57 1.84 -3.12
N SER A 67 29.47 1.24 -2.67
CA SER A 67 29.45 -0.02 -1.91
C SER A 67 28.22 -0.84 -2.26
N PRO A 68 28.10 -1.32 -3.54
CA PRO A 68 26.90 -2.01 -4.02
C PRO A 68 26.66 -3.36 -3.32
N GLU A 69 27.71 -3.97 -2.79
CA GLU A 69 27.68 -5.24 -2.07
C GLU A 69 26.92 -5.16 -0.72
N LEU A 70 26.73 -3.96 -0.18
CA LEU A 70 25.96 -3.75 1.05
C LEU A 70 24.45 -3.70 0.84
N MET A 71 24.00 -3.65 -0.41
CA MET A 71 22.57 -3.65 -0.75
C MET A 71 22.16 -5.00 -1.32
N PHE A 72 20.99 -5.49 -0.90
CA PHE A 72 20.43 -6.70 -1.50
C PHE A 72 20.28 -6.55 -3.01
N SER A 73 20.86 -7.48 -3.79
CA SER A 73 21.06 -7.35 -5.23
C SER A 73 19.78 -6.98 -5.99
N LYS A 74 18.66 -7.62 -5.68
CA LYS A 74 17.37 -7.36 -6.36
C LYS A 74 16.82 -5.96 -6.09
N ILE A 75 17.12 -5.38 -4.93
CA ILE A 75 16.76 -3.98 -4.62
C ILE A 75 17.73 -3.03 -5.32
N LEU A 76 19.01 -3.36 -5.35
CA LEU A 76 20.04 -2.60 -6.08
C LEU A 76 19.70 -2.49 -7.56
N GLU A 77 19.34 -3.60 -8.22
CA GLU A 77 18.90 -3.62 -9.63
C GLU A 77 17.70 -2.71 -9.86
N ARG A 78 16.71 -2.77 -8.95
CA ARG A 78 15.53 -1.89 -9.03
C ARG A 78 15.87 -0.41 -8.88
N PHE A 79 16.79 -0.06 -8.00
CA PHE A 79 17.21 1.33 -7.85
C PHE A 79 17.98 1.78 -9.10
N ARG A 80 18.92 0.95 -9.59
CA ARG A 80 19.70 1.24 -10.81
C ARG A 80 18.83 1.39 -12.06
N SER A 81 17.70 0.71 -12.15
CA SER A 81 16.78 0.88 -13.28
C SER A 81 16.27 2.31 -13.43
N GLY A 82 16.26 3.08 -12.35
CA GLY A 82 15.89 4.49 -12.35
C GLY A 82 16.85 5.38 -13.17
N ALA A 83 18.11 4.96 -13.37
CA ALA A 83 19.06 5.68 -14.20
C ALA A 83 18.66 5.73 -15.68
N ASN A 84 17.81 4.80 -16.13
CA ASN A 84 17.37 4.68 -17.51
C ASN A 84 16.08 5.44 -17.83
N VAL A 85 15.46 6.07 -16.84
CA VAL A 85 14.24 6.85 -17.03
C VAL A 85 14.63 8.28 -17.48
N LEU A 86 14.05 8.71 -18.58
CA LEU A 86 14.30 10.08 -19.07
C LEU A 86 13.66 11.11 -18.14
N ALA A 87 14.33 12.24 -17.98
CA ALA A 87 13.80 13.34 -17.16
C ALA A 87 12.42 13.83 -17.66
N ALA A 88 12.19 13.82 -18.98
CA ALA A 88 10.91 14.19 -19.56
C ALA A 88 9.79 13.23 -19.12
N ASP A 89 10.05 11.93 -19.15
CA ASP A 89 9.05 10.90 -18.74
C ASP A 89 8.75 11.00 -17.25
N PHE A 90 9.76 11.22 -16.43
CA PHE A 90 9.60 11.44 -14.98
C PHE A 90 8.73 12.67 -14.68
N ILE A 91 8.99 13.79 -15.35
CA ILE A 91 8.21 15.02 -15.17
C ILE A 91 6.77 14.84 -15.63
N GLN A 92 6.55 14.21 -16.79
CA GLN A 92 5.19 13.92 -17.27
C GLN A 92 4.42 12.96 -16.34
N ALA A 93 5.10 11.95 -15.82
CA ALA A 93 4.50 11.02 -14.84
C ALA A 93 4.07 11.76 -13.56
N TRP A 94 4.87 12.70 -13.06
CA TRP A 94 4.50 13.55 -11.93
C TRP A 94 3.31 14.46 -12.22
N GLN A 95 3.28 15.11 -13.39
CA GLN A 95 2.14 15.95 -13.78
C GLN A 95 0.86 15.12 -13.85
N LYS A 96 0.92 13.96 -14.51
CA LYS A 96 -0.22 13.04 -14.56
C LYS A 96 -0.66 12.57 -13.16
N LEU A 97 0.29 12.21 -12.28
CA LEU A 97 -0.04 11.80 -10.91
C LEU A 97 -0.75 12.90 -10.12
N LEU A 98 -0.32 14.16 -10.27
CA LEU A 98 -0.96 15.28 -9.59
C LEU A 98 -2.43 15.47 -10.02
N ASP A 99 -2.73 15.25 -11.29
CA ASP A 99 -4.11 15.33 -11.79
C ASP A 99 -4.95 14.12 -11.34
N LEU A 100 -4.36 12.92 -11.31
CA LEU A 100 -5.03 11.73 -10.74
C LEU A 100 -5.31 11.90 -9.24
N ARG A 101 -4.41 12.53 -8.48
CA ARG A 101 -4.63 12.86 -7.05
C ARG A 101 -5.80 13.82 -6.85
N LYS A 102 -5.96 14.83 -7.69
CA LYS A 102 -7.11 15.75 -7.63
C LYS A 102 -8.42 15.00 -7.85
N GLN A 103 -8.47 14.13 -8.87
CA GLN A 103 -9.63 13.31 -9.16
C GLN A 103 -9.95 12.36 -7.99
N TYR A 104 -8.93 11.62 -7.49
CA TYR A 104 -9.09 10.75 -6.34
C TYR A 104 -9.67 11.49 -5.13
N ASN A 105 -9.07 12.63 -4.79
CA ASN A 105 -9.51 13.44 -3.64
C ASN A 105 -10.96 13.92 -3.81
N SER A 106 -11.36 14.30 -5.02
CA SER A 106 -12.76 14.69 -5.30
C SER A 106 -13.74 13.55 -5.05
N GLU A 107 -13.37 12.30 -5.40
CA GLU A 107 -14.21 11.12 -5.19
C GLU A 107 -14.31 10.71 -3.72
N VAL A 108 -13.20 10.84 -2.96
CA VAL A 108 -13.15 10.29 -1.60
C VAL A 108 -13.39 11.31 -0.48
N GLN A 109 -13.37 12.61 -0.77
CA GLN A 109 -13.48 13.67 0.25
C GLN A 109 -14.78 13.63 1.08
N LYS A 110 -15.83 13.01 0.57
CA LYS A 110 -17.12 12.85 1.29
C LYS A 110 -17.08 11.75 2.36
N TYR A 111 -16.02 10.92 2.38
CA TYR A 111 -15.84 9.87 3.36
C TYR A 111 -14.86 10.30 4.44
N ASP A 112 -15.01 9.73 5.64
CA ASP A 112 -14.06 9.92 6.72
C ASP A 112 -12.74 9.21 6.47
N ALA A 113 -12.79 8.06 5.79
CA ALA A 113 -11.61 7.28 5.36
C ALA A 113 -11.94 6.29 4.25
N VAL A 114 -10.88 5.79 3.62
CA VAL A 114 -10.93 4.70 2.66
C VAL A 114 -10.28 3.46 3.27
N LEU A 115 -10.95 2.31 3.17
CA LEU A 115 -10.54 1.03 3.75
C LEU A 115 -10.08 0.07 2.67
N ILE A 116 -8.92 -0.56 2.89
CA ILE A 116 -8.44 -1.69 2.09
C ILE A 116 -7.68 -2.69 2.98
N PRO A 117 -7.51 -3.95 2.58
CA PRO A 117 -6.57 -4.84 3.25
C PRO A 117 -5.14 -4.31 3.10
N THR A 118 -4.33 -4.35 4.16
CA THR A 118 -2.96 -3.84 4.12
C THR A 118 -2.11 -4.57 3.08
N SER A 119 -2.23 -5.89 3.00
CA SER A 119 -1.58 -6.72 2.00
C SER A 119 -2.58 -7.72 1.42
N PRO A 120 -2.53 -7.99 0.11
CA PRO A 120 -3.41 -8.97 -0.52
C PRO A 120 -2.92 -10.42 -0.35
N ILE A 121 -1.72 -10.63 0.20
CA ILE A 121 -1.08 -11.94 0.35
C ILE A 121 -0.63 -12.17 1.79
N MET A 122 -0.45 -13.42 2.14
CA MET A 122 0.27 -13.84 3.34
C MET A 122 1.78 -13.72 3.14
N PRO A 123 2.59 -13.70 4.22
CA PRO A 123 4.04 -13.75 4.10
C PRO A 123 4.46 -14.95 3.23
N PRO A 124 5.21 -14.73 2.15
CA PRO A 124 5.65 -15.80 1.26
C PRO A 124 6.76 -16.63 1.88
N ASP A 125 6.98 -17.84 1.33
CA ASP A 125 8.06 -18.75 1.75
C ASP A 125 9.43 -18.12 1.49
N ILE A 126 10.27 -18.03 2.53
CA ILE A 126 11.58 -17.37 2.49
C ILE A 126 12.54 -18.14 1.59
N SER A 127 12.56 -19.48 1.66
CA SER A 127 13.46 -20.29 0.85
C SER A 127 13.18 -20.09 -0.64
N ARG A 128 11.90 -20.03 -1.00
CA ARG A 128 11.50 -19.76 -2.37
C ARG A 128 11.84 -18.34 -2.82
N LEU A 129 11.66 -17.35 -1.96
CA LEU A 129 12.05 -15.95 -2.25
C LEU A 129 13.55 -15.83 -2.54
N MET A 130 14.38 -16.59 -1.85
CA MET A 130 15.84 -16.54 -2.02
C MET A 130 16.32 -17.24 -3.29
N ASN A 131 15.61 -18.27 -3.75
CA ASN A 131 16.06 -19.15 -4.83
C ASN A 131 15.32 -18.94 -6.17
N ASP A 132 14.18 -18.24 -6.17
CA ASP A 132 13.34 -18.01 -7.35
C ASP A 132 13.13 -16.50 -7.56
N GLY A 133 13.84 -15.95 -8.54
CA GLY A 133 13.82 -14.51 -8.83
C GLY A 133 12.47 -14.00 -9.32
N ASP A 134 11.76 -14.78 -10.12
CA ASP A 134 10.44 -14.39 -10.65
C ASP A 134 9.40 -14.43 -9.54
N PHE A 135 9.47 -15.45 -8.68
CA PHE A 135 8.65 -15.51 -7.48
C PHE A 135 8.92 -14.33 -6.56
N TYR A 136 10.20 -14.00 -6.31
CA TYR A 136 10.55 -12.81 -5.51
C TYR A 136 9.90 -11.56 -6.07
N ASN A 137 10.07 -11.31 -7.37
CA ASN A 137 9.55 -10.09 -8.00
C ASN A 137 8.03 -10.00 -7.91
N SER A 138 7.33 -11.09 -8.20
CA SER A 138 5.86 -11.15 -8.14
C SER A 138 5.35 -10.93 -6.72
N GLN A 139 5.92 -11.64 -5.73
CA GLN A 139 5.48 -11.52 -4.34
C GLN A 139 5.83 -10.16 -3.72
N ASN A 140 6.99 -9.59 -4.04
CA ASN A 140 7.38 -8.26 -3.58
C ASN A 140 6.43 -7.17 -4.13
N LEU A 141 6.05 -7.26 -5.41
CA LEU A 141 5.10 -6.33 -6.01
C LEU A 141 3.71 -6.45 -5.37
N LEU A 142 3.26 -7.67 -5.09
CA LEU A 142 1.97 -7.91 -4.43
C LEU A 142 1.98 -7.46 -2.98
N ALA A 143 3.00 -7.79 -2.20
CA ALA A 143 3.10 -7.42 -0.78
C ALA A 143 3.01 -5.89 -0.58
N LEU A 144 3.59 -5.12 -1.50
CA LEU A 144 3.63 -3.65 -1.45
C LEU A 144 2.48 -2.99 -2.21
N ARG A 145 1.64 -3.73 -2.90
CA ARG A 145 0.64 -3.18 -3.82
C ARG A 145 -0.31 -2.22 -3.13
N ASN A 146 -0.91 -2.62 -2.03
CA ASN A 146 -1.96 -1.87 -1.38
C ASN A 146 -1.44 -0.62 -0.67
N THR A 147 -0.32 -0.71 0.05
CA THR A 147 0.31 0.45 0.69
C THR A 147 0.79 1.49 -0.33
N ARG A 148 1.17 1.04 -1.53
CA ARG A 148 1.56 1.91 -2.64
C ARG A 148 0.41 2.80 -3.12
N ILE A 149 -0.84 2.36 -3.01
CA ILE A 149 -2.01 3.18 -3.35
C ILE A 149 -2.01 4.45 -2.48
N GLY A 150 -1.86 4.32 -1.16
CA GLY A 150 -1.78 5.46 -0.25
C GLY A 150 -0.64 6.42 -0.60
N ASN A 151 0.55 5.88 -0.91
CA ASN A 151 1.71 6.68 -1.32
C ASN A 151 1.46 7.44 -2.62
N LEU A 152 0.89 6.79 -3.64
CA LEU A 152 0.57 7.43 -4.92
C LEU A 152 -0.50 8.50 -4.76
N MET A 153 -1.55 8.24 -4.00
CA MET A 153 -2.62 9.21 -3.77
C MET A 153 -2.21 10.35 -2.83
N GLY A 154 -1.05 10.23 -2.16
CA GLY A 154 -0.50 11.29 -1.30
C GLY A 154 -1.26 11.49 0.00
N GLY A 155 -2.08 10.52 0.41
CA GLY A 155 -2.80 10.53 1.67
C GLY A 155 -1.97 10.03 2.85
N CYS A 156 -2.46 10.25 4.05
CA CYS A 156 -1.95 9.61 5.24
C CYS A 156 -2.61 8.23 5.44
N SER A 157 -1.92 7.28 6.05
CA SER A 157 -2.45 5.93 6.23
C SER A 157 -1.99 5.30 7.53
N ILE A 158 -2.85 4.46 8.12
CA ILE A 158 -2.52 3.66 9.29
C ILE A 158 -3.05 2.23 9.11
N THR A 159 -2.26 1.26 9.55
CA THR A 159 -2.68 -0.15 9.57
C THR A 159 -3.06 -0.56 11.00
N LEU A 160 -4.23 -1.15 11.14
CA LEU A 160 -4.69 -1.76 12.37
C LEU A 160 -4.67 -3.30 12.25
N PRO A 161 -4.35 -4.01 13.34
CA PRO A 161 -4.43 -5.46 13.37
C PRO A 161 -5.89 -5.91 13.27
N THR A 162 -6.14 -7.00 12.54
CA THR A 162 -7.47 -7.60 12.38
C THR A 162 -7.76 -8.72 13.39
N GLY A 163 -6.77 -9.03 14.27
CA GLY A 163 -6.79 -10.23 15.12
C GLY A 163 -6.27 -11.50 14.42
N VAL A 164 -6.14 -11.47 13.11
CA VAL A 164 -5.55 -12.56 12.31
C VAL A 164 -4.07 -12.25 12.05
N PRO A 165 -3.13 -13.16 12.41
CA PRO A 165 -1.71 -12.93 12.19
C PRO A 165 -1.40 -12.57 10.73
N SER A 166 -0.50 -11.60 10.53
CA SER A 166 -0.06 -11.09 9.23
C SER A 166 -1.16 -10.44 8.36
N CYS A 167 -2.35 -10.21 8.92
CA CYS A 167 -3.44 -9.52 8.23
C CYS A 167 -3.72 -8.17 8.91
N GLY A 168 -3.82 -7.11 8.13
CA GLY A 168 -4.09 -5.76 8.60
C GLY A 168 -5.20 -5.07 7.82
N LEU A 169 -5.93 -4.20 8.52
CA LEU A 169 -6.86 -3.23 7.93
C LEU A 169 -6.10 -1.92 7.71
N LEU A 170 -5.93 -1.51 6.46
CA LEU A 170 -5.35 -0.22 6.12
C LEU A 170 -6.47 0.82 6.02
N ILE A 171 -6.34 1.88 6.82
CA ILE A 171 -7.24 3.03 6.84
C ILE A 171 -6.48 4.19 6.22
N MET A 172 -6.99 4.75 5.13
CA MET A 172 -6.38 5.85 4.40
C MET A 172 -7.23 7.11 4.58
N GLY A 173 -6.59 8.20 4.97
CA GLY A 173 -7.14 9.54 5.09
C GLY A 173 -6.66 10.48 3.99
N MET A 174 -7.23 11.67 3.97
CA MET A 174 -6.83 12.75 3.07
C MET A 174 -5.43 13.28 3.43
N PRO A 175 -4.74 13.92 2.48
CA PRO A 175 -3.44 14.56 2.74
C PRO A 175 -3.52 15.55 3.92
N ASN A 176 -2.48 15.58 4.76
CA ASN A 176 -2.34 16.47 5.91
C ASN A 176 -3.46 16.34 6.96
N GLN A 177 -4.10 15.17 7.07
CA GLN A 177 -5.13 14.88 8.07
C GLN A 177 -4.72 13.78 9.06
N GLU A 178 -3.44 13.67 9.39
CA GLU A 178 -2.89 12.63 10.24
C GLU A 178 -3.56 12.59 11.62
N GLU A 179 -3.82 13.75 12.22
CA GLU A 179 -4.47 13.83 13.53
C GLU A 179 -5.92 13.30 13.48
N ARG A 180 -6.66 13.65 12.44
CA ARG A 180 -8.02 13.13 12.23
C ARG A 180 -7.97 11.61 12.01
N LEU A 181 -7.02 11.14 11.19
CA LEU A 181 -6.85 9.72 10.92
C LEU A 181 -6.52 8.93 12.19
N LEU A 182 -5.64 9.46 13.06
CA LEU A 182 -5.29 8.81 14.33
C LEU A 182 -6.50 8.70 15.27
N ARG A 183 -7.33 9.74 15.36
CA ARG A 183 -8.58 9.68 16.15
C ARG A 183 -9.56 8.65 15.61
N LEU A 184 -9.73 8.61 14.29
CA LEU A 184 -10.57 7.60 13.64
C LEU A 184 -10.03 6.18 13.87
N ALA A 185 -8.72 5.99 13.67
CA ALA A 185 -8.08 4.71 13.88
C ALA A 185 -8.21 4.21 15.34
N GLN A 186 -8.10 5.10 16.32
CA GLN A 186 -8.33 4.77 17.71
C GLN A 186 -9.76 4.28 17.97
N ALA A 187 -10.75 4.89 17.32
CA ALA A 187 -12.14 4.43 17.41
C ALA A 187 -12.31 3.05 16.78
N CYS A 188 -11.71 2.81 15.60
CA CYS A 188 -11.72 1.49 14.94
C CYS A 188 -11.01 0.43 15.78
N GLU A 189 -9.86 0.76 16.38
CA GLU A 189 -9.07 -0.19 17.20
C GLU A 189 -9.86 -0.72 18.41
N ARG A 190 -10.81 0.06 18.96
CA ARG A 190 -11.62 -0.34 20.11
C ARG A 190 -12.58 -1.49 19.80
N VAL A 191 -12.97 -1.64 18.54
CA VAL A 191 -13.94 -2.65 18.07
C VAL A 191 -13.30 -3.82 17.32
N LEU A 192 -12.07 -3.62 16.84
CA LEU A 192 -11.30 -4.68 16.20
C LEU A 192 -10.70 -5.65 17.25
N PRO A 193 -10.53 -6.94 16.90
CA PRO A 193 -9.92 -7.90 17.81
C PRO A 193 -8.48 -7.49 18.11
N LYS A 194 -8.11 -7.49 19.37
CA LYS A 194 -6.70 -7.36 19.77
C LYS A 194 -5.97 -8.62 19.35
N ASN A 195 -4.78 -8.48 18.77
CA ASN A 195 -3.91 -9.62 18.56
C ASN A 195 -3.70 -10.31 19.90
N SER A 196 -4.12 -11.55 20.04
CA SER A 196 -3.65 -12.39 21.12
C SER A 196 -2.13 -12.42 20.97
N ARG A 197 -1.41 -11.77 21.90
CA ARG A 197 0.05 -11.89 21.97
C ARG A 197 0.34 -13.37 22.14
N SER A 198 0.61 -14.10 21.07
CA SER A 198 1.34 -15.34 21.19
C SER A 198 2.69 -14.93 21.81
N ARG A 199 2.87 -15.21 23.08
CA ARG A 199 4.19 -15.14 23.70
C ARG A 199 5.07 -16.03 22.84
N ILE A 200 5.97 -15.43 22.11
CA ILE A 200 7.09 -16.13 21.52
C ILE A 200 7.90 -16.59 22.72
N SER A 201 7.69 -17.85 23.07
CA SER A 201 8.49 -18.55 24.07
C SER A 201 9.81 -18.98 23.46
#